data_242c5d1ecf5179277966562094326227
#
_entry.id   242c5d1ecf5179277966562094326227
#
_cell.length_a   1.000
_cell.length_b   1.000
_cell.length_c   1.000
_cell.angle_alpha   90.00
_cell.angle_beta   90.00
_cell.angle_gamma   90.00
#
_symmetry.space_group_name_H-M   'P 1'
#
loop_
_entity.id
_entity.type
_entity.pdbx_description
1 polymer ?
#
loop_
_entity_poly.entity_id
_entity_poly.type
_entity_poly.pdbx_seq_one_letter_code
_entity_poly.pdbx_strand_id
1 'polypeptide(L)'
;IELIKKENLKNITINEPDEIDKNLIFAAHSEEFVNQTLGRFPQNQEIVFLDQETPVSQGSLKATLKAAGAGINACDAIMNNKAKNAFCIVRPPGHHACYDRSMGFCVFNNVAIAARYLINKFNMENIAIIDFDVHHGNGTQDIFYNDPNIHYYSTHQYPLYPGTGDTNEVGV
;
A
#
# COMPACT_ATOMS: atom_id res chain seq x y z
N ILE A 1 14.07 9.41 -9.25
CA ILE A 1 15.05 9.08 -8.19
C ILE A 1 16.44 9.60 -8.55
N GLU A 2 16.96 9.35 -9.75
CA GLU A 2 18.28 9.84 -10.17
C GLU A 2 18.42 11.37 -10.13
N LEU A 3 17.38 12.12 -10.52
CA LEU A 3 17.37 13.58 -10.40
C LEU A 3 17.47 14.02 -8.94
N ILE A 4 16.69 13.39 -8.05
CA ILE A 4 16.75 13.67 -6.61
C ILE A 4 18.15 13.41 -6.04
N LYS A 5 18.79 12.32 -6.47
CA LYS A 5 20.17 12.00 -6.07
C LYS A 5 21.19 13.03 -6.58
N LYS A 6 20.98 13.57 -7.81
CA LYS A 6 21.85 14.58 -8.41
C LYS A 6 21.75 15.93 -7.71
N GLU A 7 20.56 16.30 -7.21
CA GLU A 7 20.33 17.60 -6.55
C GLU A 7 21.02 17.73 -5.18
N ASN A 8 21.62 16.67 -4.66
CA ASN A 8 22.36 16.64 -3.38
C ASN A 8 21.61 17.39 -2.25
N LEU A 9 20.32 17.08 -2.11
CA LEU A 9 19.43 17.75 -1.16
C LEU A 9 19.90 17.47 0.29
N LYS A 10 20.14 18.54 1.03
CA LYS A 10 20.55 18.45 2.44
C LYS A 10 19.42 17.85 3.27
N ASN A 11 19.77 16.99 4.24
CA ASN A 11 18.85 16.37 5.19
C ASN A 11 17.87 15.34 4.55
N ILE A 12 18.18 14.82 3.37
CA ILE A 12 17.45 13.70 2.76
C ILE A 12 18.36 12.47 2.73
N THR A 13 17.86 11.36 3.27
CA THR A 13 18.47 10.04 3.13
C THR A 13 17.63 9.20 2.17
N ILE A 14 18.26 8.66 1.14
CA ILE A 14 17.60 7.80 0.16
C ILE A 14 18.00 6.38 0.44
N ASN A 15 17.02 5.55 0.75
CA ASN A 15 17.20 4.13 1.04
C ASN A 15 16.44 3.27 0.03
N GLU A 16 16.99 2.12 -0.30
CA GLU A 16 16.26 1.06 -0.97
C GLU A 16 15.50 0.26 0.10
N PRO A 17 14.19 0.01 -0.07
CA PRO A 17 13.42 -0.70 0.94
C PRO A 17 13.78 -2.19 0.98
N ASP A 18 13.59 -2.80 2.16
CA ASP A 18 13.62 -4.24 2.33
C ASP A 18 12.36 -4.89 1.75
N GLU A 19 12.45 -6.16 1.39
CA GLU A 19 11.27 -6.96 1.09
C GLU A 19 10.50 -7.23 2.39
N ILE A 20 9.18 -7.01 2.37
CA ILE A 20 8.34 -7.23 3.54
C ILE A 20 8.26 -8.72 3.90
N ASP A 21 8.21 -9.03 5.20
CA ASP A 21 7.75 -10.34 5.66
C ASP A 21 6.26 -10.50 5.32
N LYS A 22 5.91 -11.59 4.64
CA LYS A 22 4.53 -11.89 4.24
C LYS A 22 3.55 -11.90 5.42
N ASN A 23 4.01 -12.24 6.63
CA ASN A 23 3.16 -12.24 7.81
C ASN A 23 2.63 -10.84 8.17
N LEU A 24 3.34 -9.78 7.78
CA LEU A 24 2.88 -8.41 7.95
C LEU A 24 1.78 -8.03 6.94
N ILE A 25 1.74 -8.71 5.78
CA ILE A 25 0.71 -8.48 4.77
C ILE A 25 -0.64 -9.02 5.27
N PHE A 26 -0.65 -10.12 6.01
CA PHE A 26 -1.86 -10.70 6.61
C PHE A 26 -2.59 -9.77 7.59
N ALA A 27 -1.92 -8.75 8.11
CA ALA A 27 -2.56 -7.78 8.98
C ALA A 27 -3.60 -6.90 8.27
N ALA A 28 -3.47 -6.73 6.95
CA ALA A 28 -4.36 -5.92 6.12
C ALA A 28 -5.15 -6.74 5.08
N HIS A 29 -4.76 -7.98 4.82
CA HIS A 29 -5.33 -8.84 3.80
C HIS A 29 -5.59 -10.25 4.33
N SER A 30 -6.54 -10.97 3.74
CA SER A 30 -6.79 -12.36 4.10
C SER A 30 -5.58 -13.24 3.76
N GLU A 31 -5.27 -14.18 4.63
CA GLU A 31 -4.14 -15.12 4.42
C GLU A 31 -4.32 -15.92 3.14
N GLU A 32 -5.56 -16.33 2.83
CA GLU A 32 -5.89 -17.06 1.62
C GLU A 32 -5.54 -16.24 0.36
N PHE A 33 -6.01 -15.01 0.29
CA PHE A 33 -5.73 -14.11 -0.83
C PHE A 33 -4.24 -13.87 -1.01
N VAL A 34 -3.52 -13.58 0.07
CA VAL A 34 -2.07 -13.33 0.01
C VAL A 34 -1.33 -14.56 -0.53
N ASN A 35 -1.61 -15.75 0.00
CA ASN A 35 -0.93 -16.98 -0.43
C ASN A 35 -1.25 -17.32 -1.88
N GLN A 36 -2.50 -17.19 -2.31
CA GLN A 36 -2.92 -17.39 -3.70
C GLN A 36 -2.23 -16.38 -4.64
N THR A 37 -2.20 -15.12 -4.27
CA THR A 37 -1.59 -14.05 -5.06
C THR A 37 -0.08 -14.26 -5.21
N LEU A 38 0.62 -14.57 -4.12
CA LEU A 38 2.06 -14.86 -4.17
C LEU A 38 2.40 -16.05 -5.06
N GLY A 39 1.54 -17.06 -5.12
CA GLY A 39 1.69 -18.24 -5.99
C GLY A 39 1.46 -17.96 -7.48
N ARG A 40 0.87 -16.82 -7.84
CA ARG A 40 0.56 -16.46 -9.24
C ARG A 40 1.66 -15.68 -9.96
N PHE A 41 2.71 -15.23 -9.27
CA PHE A 41 3.79 -14.49 -9.90
C PHE A 41 4.60 -15.41 -10.83
N PRO A 42 4.78 -15.04 -12.12
CA PRO A 42 5.49 -15.86 -13.08
C PRO A 42 6.99 -15.91 -12.77
N GLN A 43 7.58 -17.09 -12.94
CA GLN A 43 9.02 -17.32 -12.82
C GLN A 43 9.77 -17.17 -14.16
N ASN A 44 9.03 -16.98 -15.24
CA ASN A 44 9.50 -16.83 -16.62
C ASN A 44 9.13 -15.45 -17.17
N GLN A 45 9.27 -15.24 -18.48
CA GLN A 45 8.94 -13.98 -19.16
C GLN A 45 7.44 -13.80 -19.47
N GLU A 46 6.58 -14.66 -18.94
CA GLU A 46 5.13 -14.51 -19.13
C GLU A 46 4.59 -13.31 -18.34
N ILE A 47 3.44 -12.82 -18.80
CA ILE A 47 2.63 -11.84 -18.10
C ILE A 47 1.39 -12.55 -17.59
N VAL A 48 1.15 -12.47 -16.30
CA VAL A 48 -0.03 -12.99 -15.64
C VAL A 48 -0.87 -11.82 -15.13
N PHE A 49 -2.18 -11.89 -15.31
CA PHE A 49 -3.11 -10.88 -14.80
C PHE A 49 -3.71 -11.36 -13.48
N LEU A 50 -3.53 -10.61 -12.39
CA LEU A 50 -4.12 -10.91 -11.09
C LEU A 50 -5.63 -10.64 -11.10
N ASP A 51 -6.03 -9.58 -11.81
CA ASP A 51 -7.40 -9.22 -12.19
C ASP A 51 -7.40 -8.73 -13.65
N GLN A 52 -8.45 -8.00 -14.07
CA GLN A 52 -8.57 -7.50 -15.45
C GLN A 52 -7.51 -6.44 -15.82
N GLU A 53 -6.94 -5.74 -14.85
CA GLU A 53 -6.09 -4.56 -15.05
C GLU A 53 -4.74 -4.65 -14.32
N THR A 54 -4.48 -5.69 -13.54
CA THR A 54 -3.26 -5.82 -12.72
C THR A 54 -2.30 -6.87 -13.29
N PRO A 55 -1.52 -6.52 -14.33
CA PRO A 55 -0.53 -7.44 -14.90
C PRO A 55 0.70 -7.53 -13.99
N VAL A 56 1.21 -8.74 -13.84
CA VAL A 56 2.49 -9.05 -13.17
C VAL A 56 3.39 -9.85 -14.09
N SER A 57 4.68 -9.63 -13.98
CA SER A 57 5.72 -10.27 -14.79
C SER A 57 6.89 -10.73 -13.91
N GLN A 58 7.91 -11.30 -14.50
CA GLN A 58 9.15 -11.62 -13.82
C GLN A 58 9.72 -10.38 -13.11
N GLY A 59 10.00 -10.48 -11.82
CA GLY A 59 10.45 -9.36 -11.00
C GLY A 59 9.34 -8.56 -10.31
N SER A 60 8.08 -8.69 -10.73
CA SER A 60 6.96 -8.02 -10.07
C SER A 60 6.77 -8.47 -8.62
N LEU A 61 7.07 -9.73 -8.29
CA LEU A 61 7.04 -10.21 -6.90
C LEU A 61 7.96 -9.38 -6.01
N LYS A 62 9.22 -9.25 -6.41
CA LYS A 62 10.21 -8.46 -5.66
C LYS A 62 9.78 -7.00 -5.53
N ALA A 63 9.28 -6.41 -6.61
CA ALA A 63 8.80 -5.03 -6.60
C ALA A 63 7.61 -4.86 -5.63
N THR A 64 6.67 -5.79 -5.63
CA THR A 64 5.50 -5.79 -4.74
C THR A 64 5.92 -5.88 -3.26
N LEU A 65 6.81 -6.83 -2.93
CA LEU A 65 7.29 -7.00 -1.56
C LEU A 65 8.08 -5.77 -1.08
N LYS A 66 8.88 -5.16 -1.94
CA LYS A 66 9.60 -3.92 -1.63
C LYS A 66 8.69 -2.71 -1.52
N ALA A 67 7.64 -2.62 -2.33
CA ALA A 67 6.66 -1.52 -2.24
C ALA A 67 5.94 -1.52 -0.88
N ALA A 68 5.49 -2.67 -0.41
CA ALA A 68 4.92 -2.82 0.91
C ALA A 68 5.97 -2.61 2.02
N GLY A 69 7.19 -3.16 1.85
CA GLY A 69 8.31 -3.00 2.78
C GLY A 69 8.74 -1.54 2.96
N ALA A 70 8.61 -0.70 1.93
CA ALA A 70 8.92 0.72 2.03
C ALA A 70 8.07 1.43 3.10
N GLY A 71 6.77 1.11 3.19
CA GLY A 71 5.90 1.63 4.24
C GLY A 71 6.36 1.23 5.63
N ILE A 72 6.77 -0.03 5.80
CA ILE A 72 7.30 -0.55 7.07
C ILE A 72 8.61 0.16 7.45
N ASN A 73 9.57 0.26 6.52
CA ASN A 73 10.85 0.96 6.76
C ASN A 73 10.61 2.45 7.11
N ALA A 74 9.64 3.09 6.47
CA ALA A 74 9.25 4.47 6.77
C ALA A 74 8.68 4.62 8.19
N CYS A 75 7.76 3.74 8.57
CA CYS A 75 7.21 3.69 9.92
C CYS A 75 8.31 3.50 10.97
N ASP A 76 9.21 2.52 10.77
CA ASP A 76 10.32 2.27 11.69
C ASP A 76 11.27 3.48 11.79
N ALA A 77 11.57 4.15 10.68
CA ALA A 77 12.45 5.32 10.70
C ALA A 77 11.84 6.48 11.50
N ILE A 78 10.55 6.73 11.36
CA ILE A 78 9.84 7.80 12.07
C ILE A 78 9.67 7.45 13.55
N MET A 79 9.17 6.27 13.86
CA MET A 79 8.87 5.85 15.23
C MET A 79 10.13 5.70 16.08
N ASN A 80 11.27 5.38 15.49
CA ASN A 80 12.58 5.33 16.17
C ASN A 80 13.35 6.67 16.10
N ASN A 81 12.71 7.78 15.75
CA ASN A 81 13.31 9.12 15.67
C ASN A 81 14.51 9.24 14.71
N LYS A 82 14.63 8.37 13.71
CA LYS A 82 15.66 8.43 12.67
C LYS A 82 15.28 9.39 11.53
N ALA A 83 13.99 9.65 11.36
CA ALA A 83 13.46 10.63 10.41
C ALA A 83 12.22 11.32 11.01
N LYS A 84 11.95 12.58 10.58
CA LYS A 84 10.72 13.29 10.96
C LYS A 84 9.54 12.94 10.06
N ASN A 85 9.82 12.63 8.82
CA ASN A 85 8.86 12.20 7.80
C ASN A 85 9.55 11.28 6.79
N ALA A 86 8.77 10.62 5.95
CA ALA A 86 9.26 9.77 4.89
C ALA A 86 8.40 9.93 3.63
N PHE A 87 9.00 9.69 2.46
CA PHE A 87 8.33 9.68 1.18
C PHE A 87 8.69 8.41 0.42
N CYS A 88 7.70 7.53 0.22
CA CYS A 88 7.88 6.25 -0.45
C CYS A 88 7.55 6.39 -1.95
N ILE A 89 8.56 6.31 -2.82
CA ILE A 89 8.40 6.31 -4.28
C ILE A 89 8.44 4.86 -4.75
N VAL A 90 7.27 4.22 -4.82
CA VAL A 90 7.17 2.77 -5.05
C VAL A 90 6.21 2.40 -6.18
N ARG A 91 6.42 1.23 -6.75
CA ARG A 91 5.51 0.51 -7.62
C ARG A 91 5.58 -0.97 -7.29
N PRO A 92 4.42 -1.69 -7.31
CA PRO A 92 3.06 -1.24 -7.63
C PRO A 92 2.47 -0.28 -6.59
N PRO A 93 1.37 0.44 -6.95
CA PRO A 93 0.56 1.21 -6.00
C PRO A 93 -0.23 0.27 -5.08
N GLY A 94 -1.11 0.81 -4.20
CA GLY A 94 -1.75 -0.04 -3.20
C GLY A 94 -3.22 0.23 -2.90
N HIS A 95 -3.72 1.45 -3.08
CA HIS A 95 -4.99 1.90 -2.50
C HIS A 95 -6.25 1.24 -3.07
N HIS A 96 -6.16 0.58 -4.23
CA HIS A 96 -7.27 -0.19 -4.80
C HIS A 96 -7.31 -1.65 -4.32
N ALA A 97 -6.20 -2.21 -3.80
CA ALA A 97 -6.19 -3.59 -3.30
C ALA A 97 -7.08 -3.71 -2.05
N CYS A 98 -8.14 -4.51 -2.15
CA CYS A 98 -9.10 -4.79 -1.09
C CYS A 98 -8.59 -5.87 -0.14
N TYR A 99 -9.36 -6.19 0.89
CA TYR A 99 -8.99 -7.22 1.87
C TYR A 99 -8.67 -8.58 1.23
N ASP A 100 -9.38 -8.94 0.16
CA ASP A 100 -9.34 -10.27 -0.46
C ASP A 100 -9.06 -10.28 -1.97
N ARG A 101 -8.69 -9.14 -2.58
CA ARG A 101 -8.42 -9.08 -4.02
C ARG A 101 -7.49 -7.93 -4.42
N SER A 102 -6.68 -8.20 -5.46
CA SER A 102 -5.94 -7.19 -6.21
C SER A 102 -6.87 -6.51 -7.22
N MET A 103 -6.69 -5.21 -7.46
CA MET A 103 -7.33 -4.49 -8.55
C MET A 103 -6.64 -3.14 -8.82
N GLY A 104 -6.93 -2.51 -9.97
CA GLY A 104 -6.45 -1.17 -10.28
C GLY A 104 -4.93 -1.03 -10.22
N PHE A 105 -4.17 -1.99 -10.76
CA PHE A 105 -2.71 -2.08 -10.70
C PHE A 105 -2.13 -2.32 -9.29
N CYS A 106 -2.98 -2.41 -8.27
CA CYS A 106 -2.58 -2.63 -6.88
C CYS A 106 -2.60 -4.12 -6.55
N VAL A 107 -1.46 -4.66 -6.11
CA VAL A 107 -1.34 -6.06 -5.70
C VAL A 107 -1.75 -6.20 -4.24
N PHE A 108 -1.08 -5.49 -3.35
CA PHE A 108 -1.40 -5.36 -1.93
C PHE A 108 -1.55 -3.89 -1.55
N ASN A 109 -2.28 -3.61 -0.49
CA ASN A 109 -2.52 -2.25 -0.02
C ASN A 109 -1.37 -1.77 0.89
N ASN A 110 -0.38 -1.13 0.27
CA ASN A 110 0.84 -0.70 0.97
C ASN A 110 0.57 0.21 2.17
N VAL A 111 -0.38 1.15 2.06
CA VAL A 111 -0.71 2.08 3.15
C VAL A 111 -1.50 1.39 4.26
N ALA A 112 -2.39 0.46 3.91
CA ALA A 112 -3.13 -0.32 4.91
C ALA A 112 -2.20 -1.23 5.72
N ILE A 113 -1.24 -1.88 5.07
CA ILE A 113 -0.20 -2.68 5.74
C ILE A 113 0.61 -1.81 6.71
N ALA A 114 1.02 -0.62 6.27
CA ALA A 114 1.77 0.32 7.12
C ALA A 114 0.93 0.80 8.32
N ALA A 115 -0.35 1.10 8.14
CA ALA A 115 -1.26 1.49 9.22
C ALA A 115 -1.45 0.36 10.24
N ARG A 116 -1.71 -0.87 9.78
CA ARG A 116 -1.78 -2.06 10.67
C ARG A 116 -0.48 -2.31 11.41
N TYR A 117 0.66 -2.10 10.77
CA TYR A 117 1.97 -2.23 11.40
C TYR A 117 2.16 -1.22 12.54
N LEU A 118 1.77 0.04 12.35
CA LEU A 118 1.81 1.06 13.40
C LEU A 118 0.94 0.69 14.61
N ILE A 119 -0.26 0.18 14.38
CA ILE A 119 -1.13 -0.30 15.46
C ILE A 119 -0.48 -1.48 16.17
N ASN A 120 -0.06 -2.50 15.44
CA ASN A 120 0.36 -3.78 16.04
C ASN A 120 1.72 -3.69 16.74
N LYS A 121 2.66 -2.89 16.20
CA LYS A 121 4.02 -2.81 16.75
C LYS A 121 4.20 -1.65 17.73
N PHE A 122 3.57 -0.52 17.46
CA PHE A 122 3.77 0.71 18.23
C PHE A 122 2.56 1.12 19.06
N ASN A 123 1.49 0.31 19.07
CA ASN A 123 0.25 0.54 19.82
C ASN A 123 -0.38 1.92 19.49
N MET A 124 -0.32 2.34 18.22
CA MET A 124 -0.99 3.56 17.79
C MET A 124 -2.51 3.36 17.84
N GLU A 125 -3.23 4.28 18.47
CA GLU A 125 -4.69 4.16 18.66
C GLU A 125 -5.50 4.89 17.58
N ASN A 126 -4.92 5.93 16.98
CA ASN A 126 -5.61 6.73 15.96
C ASN A 126 -4.64 7.03 14.81
N ILE A 127 -5.01 6.62 13.61
CA ILE A 127 -4.24 6.85 12.40
C ILE A 127 -5.15 7.49 11.34
N ALA A 128 -4.69 8.60 10.77
CA ALA A 128 -5.36 9.21 9.61
C ALA A 128 -4.65 8.81 8.32
N ILE A 129 -5.42 8.37 7.34
CA ILE A 129 -4.98 8.14 5.96
C ILE A 129 -5.67 9.17 5.09
N ILE A 130 -4.89 10.01 4.41
CA ILE A 130 -5.40 11.03 3.49
C ILE A 130 -4.98 10.63 2.09
N ASP A 131 -5.97 10.26 1.27
CA ASP A 131 -5.81 9.85 -0.12
C ASP A 131 -6.24 10.99 -1.03
N PHE A 132 -5.29 11.53 -1.77
CA PHE A 132 -5.53 12.60 -2.74
C PHE A 132 -5.27 12.15 -4.18
N ASP A 133 -5.23 10.84 -4.43
CA ASP A 133 -5.27 10.32 -5.79
C ASP A 133 -6.59 10.72 -6.48
N VAL A 134 -6.55 10.89 -7.80
CA VAL A 134 -7.74 11.24 -8.59
C VAL A 134 -8.80 10.13 -8.54
N HIS A 135 -8.40 8.88 -8.30
CA HIS A 135 -9.29 7.74 -8.13
C HIS A 135 -9.58 7.48 -6.65
N HIS A 136 -10.81 7.09 -6.35
CA HIS A 136 -11.17 6.65 -5.01
C HIS A 136 -10.38 5.41 -4.59
N GLY A 137 -9.72 5.46 -3.44
CA GLY A 137 -8.98 4.33 -2.87
C GLY A 137 -9.89 3.30 -2.20
N ASN A 138 -10.72 2.65 -3.00
CA ASN A 138 -11.75 1.71 -2.55
C ASN A 138 -11.20 0.55 -1.71
N GLY A 139 -9.96 0.13 -1.96
CA GLY A 139 -9.33 -0.94 -1.18
C GLY A 139 -8.97 -0.50 0.22
N THR A 140 -8.49 0.72 0.39
CA THR A 140 -8.21 1.29 1.72
C THR A 140 -9.52 1.45 2.50
N GLN A 141 -10.57 1.95 1.86
CA GLN A 141 -11.90 2.03 2.44
C GLN A 141 -12.44 0.65 2.86
N ASP A 142 -12.35 -0.37 1.98
CA ASP A 142 -12.81 -1.73 2.23
C ASP A 142 -12.15 -2.33 3.49
N ILE A 143 -10.84 -2.21 3.61
CA ILE A 143 -10.06 -2.76 4.72
C ILE A 143 -10.41 -2.11 6.06
N PHE A 144 -10.74 -0.82 6.06
CA PHE A 144 -10.92 -0.04 7.29
C PHE A 144 -12.35 0.44 7.53
N TYR A 145 -13.32 0.02 6.73
CA TYR A 145 -14.70 0.53 6.78
C TYR A 145 -15.34 0.43 8.16
N ASN A 146 -14.99 -0.63 8.90
CA ASN A 146 -15.52 -0.91 10.25
C ASN A 146 -14.45 -0.78 11.34
N ASP A 147 -13.36 -0.05 11.11
CA ASP A 147 -12.28 0.12 12.09
C ASP A 147 -12.26 1.55 12.65
N PRO A 148 -12.71 1.76 13.91
CA PRO A 148 -12.77 3.09 14.50
C PRO A 148 -11.39 3.71 14.79
N ASN A 149 -10.30 2.96 14.68
CA ASN A 149 -8.94 3.47 14.91
C ASN A 149 -8.30 4.07 13.66
N ILE A 150 -8.92 3.88 12.49
CA ILE A 150 -8.41 4.37 11.21
C ILE A 150 -9.39 5.37 10.61
N HIS A 151 -8.94 6.61 10.46
CA HIS A 151 -9.70 7.66 9.82
C HIS A 151 -9.23 7.80 8.36
N TYR A 152 -10.03 7.30 7.41
CA TYR A 152 -9.74 7.38 5.99
C TYR A 152 -10.48 8.56 5.35
N TYR A 153 -9.74 9.43 4.69
CA TYR A 153 -10.26 10.58 3.95
C TYR A 153 -9.78 10.49 2.50
N SER A 154 -10.70 10.57 1.55
CA SER A 154 -10.38 10.59 0.12
C SER A 154 -10.96 11.83 -0.56
N THR A 155 -10.15 12.46 -1.41
CA THR A 155 -10.60 13.51 -2.32
C THR A 155 -10.36 13.03 -3.75
N HIS A 156 -11.40 12.65 -4.46
CA HIS A 156 -11.30 12.00 -5.77
C HIS A 156 -12.33 12.55 -6.75
N GLN A 157 -12.13 12.28 -8.03
CA GLN A 157 -13.10 12.62 -9.06
C GLN A 157 -14.24 11.60 -9.07
N TYR A 158 -15.47 12.10 -9.07
CA TYR A 158 -16.68 11.27 -9.17
C TYR A 158 -17.58 11.76 -10.32
N PRO A 159 -18.23 10.88 -11.12
CA PRO A 159 -17.98 9.44 -11.19
C PRO A 159 -16.72 9.11 -11.99
N LEU A 160 -15.85 8.28 -11.44
CA LEU A 160 -14.64 7.76 -12.11
C LEU A 160 -14.38 6.33 -11.62
N TYR A 161 -13.38 5.64 -12.19
CA TYR A 161 -12.91 4.37 -11.65
C TYR A 161 -12.59 4.49 -10.14
N PRO A 162 -12.94 3.52 -9.31
CA PRO A 162 -13.64 2.25 -9.59
C PRO A 162 -15.16 2.33 -9.49
N GLY A 163 -15.75 3.52 -9.41
CA GLY A 163 -17.20 3.73 -9.30
C GLY A 163 -17.74 3.67 -7.88
N THR A 164 -16.87 3.79 -6.88
CA THR A 164 -17.16 3.86 -5.45
C THR A 164 -16.76 5.22 -4.87
N GLY A 165 -17.00 5.46 -3.59
CA GLY A 165 -16.67 6.73 -2.93
C GLY A 165 -17.78 7.76 -3.02
N ASP A 166 -19.05 7.33 -3.06
CA ASP A 166 -20.19 8.26 -2.97
C ASP A 166 -20.26 8.86 -1.55
N THR A 167 -20.84 10.05 -1.46
CA THR A 167 -21.02 10.82 -0.21
C THR A 167 -21.74 10.05 0.90
N ASN A 168 -22.44 8.98 0.57
CA ASN A 168 -23.14 8.11 1.52
C ASN A 168 -22.24 7.01 2.11
N GLU A 169 -21.02 6.84 1.64
CA GLU A 169 -20.07 5.82 2.10
C GLU A 169 -19.24 6.39 3.26
N VAL A 170 -19.77 6.37 4.47
CA VAL A 170 -19.17 7.10 5.62
C VAL A 170 -18.47 6.22 6.67
N GLY A 171 -18.56 4.89 6.59
CA GLY A 171 -17.94 3.99 7.58
C GLY A 171 -18.53 4.12 9.00
N VAL A 172 -17.74 3.77 10.02
CA VAL A 172 -18.10 3.83 11.46
C VAL A 172 -17.44 5.00 12.17
#